data_57eecfa6665972725cbd9fb0755f7f13
#
_entry.id   57eecfa6665972725cbd9fb0755f7f13
#
_cell.length_a   1.000
_cell.length_b   1.000
_cell.length_c   1.000
_cell.angle_alpha   90.00
_cell.angle_beta   90.00
_cell.angle_gamma   90.00
#
_symmetry.space_group_name_H-M   'P 1'
#
loop_
_entity.id
_entity.type
_entity.pdbx_description
1 polymer ?
#
loop_
_entity_poly.entity_id
_entity_poly.type
_entity_poly.pdbx_seq_one_letter_code
_entity_poly.pdbx_strand_id
1 'polypeptide(L)'
;MGHVDVARVSLALPDGRLLLDEVSLRVGEAQKTALIGPNGAGKTTLLRIIIGDLAPDSGTVTGSGGLGVMRQFVGSVRDDSTVRDLLVSVAPPRLRAAAAELDAAELAMMDRDDRPTQLRYANALAEWSDAGGWDAEVLWDTCTVAAIGVGFDKARWREVRTLSGGEQKRLVIEALLRGPDEVLLLDEPDNYLDVPAKRWLEQALIDSPKTVLYVSHDRELLARTAKGIVTLELGAAGNTTWVHGGGFASYAQAREDRNSRLEERLRRWDEERVKLRALVLRLREKSAYNDGMAGAYQAACTRLERFERDGPPRAVPRRQSVTMRLRGGRTAKRAVICESLELTGLMKPFDLEVWFGERIGVLGSNGSGKSHFLRLLAAGGSDPDPEHRPVAGTPIGAVRHSGQARLGARVRPGWFAQTHEHPELIGRTLLDILWKGDRHRDGMGREQAARVLDRYELAVAGEQQFETLSGGQQARLQILLLELSGATLLLLDEPTDNLDIASADALQAGLEAFEGTVVAVTHDRWFARSFDRFVIFAADGSVVESDVASWDEGRVERAR
;
A
#
# COMPACT_ATOMS: atom_id res chain seq x y z
N MET A 1 24.30 -16.97 -7.65
CA MET A 1 23.35 -15.87 -7.40
C MET A 1 21.95 -16.42 -7.31
N GLY A 2 21.14 -15.86 -6.40
CA GLY A 2 19.81 -16.38 -6.08
C GLY A 2 18.74 -16.00 -7.10
N HIS A 3 17.74 -16.85 -7.26
CA HIS A 3 16.56 -16.59 -8.08
C HIS A 3 15.30 -17.17 -7.42
N VAL A 4 14.13 -16.71 -7.88
CA VAL A 4 12.81 -17.27 -7.53
C VAL A 4 12.03 -17.57 -8.80
N ASP A 5 11.46 -18.77 -8.87
CA ASP A 5 10.59 -19.21 -9.94
C ASP A 5 9.28 -19.74 -9.36
N VAL A 6 8.16 -19.20 -9.80
CA VAL A 6 6.80 -19.60 -9.42
C VAL A 6 6.12 -20.13 -10.67
N ALA A 7 5.71 -21.39 -10.67
CA ALA A 7 5.15 -22.07 -11.82
C ALA A 7 3.71 -22.55 -11.54
N ARG A 8 2.74 -21.95 -12.23
CA ARG A 8 1.32 -22.31 -12.25
C ARG A 8 0.72 -22.50 -10.86
N VAL A 9 0.99 -21.58 -9.96
CA VAL A 9 0.47 -21.60 -8.60
C VAL A 9 -0.99 -21.19 -8.59
N SER A 10 -1.84 -22.02 -7.98
CA SER A 10 -3.26 -21.70 -7.73
C SER A 10 -3.57 -21.84 -6.24
N LEU A 11 -4.48 -20.99 -5.77
CA LEU A 11 -4.94 -21.01 -4.38
C LEU A 11 -6.40 -20.56 -4.31
N ALA A 12 -7.23 -21.38 -3.65
CA ALA A 12 -8.61 -21.04 -3.31
C ALA A 12 -8.69 -20.51 -1.86
N LEU A 13 -9.61 -19.59 -1.64
CA LEU A 13 -9.98 -19.11 -0.31
C LEU A 13 -10.88 -20.14 0.41
N PRO A 14 -11.02 -20.06 1.74
CA PRO A 14 -11.87 -20.98 2.50
C PRO A 14 -13.35 -21.00 2.06
N ASP A 15 -13.82 -19.93 1.41
CA ASP A 15 -15.15 -19.82 0.81
C ASP A 15 -15.29 -20.54 -0.55
N GLY A 16 -14.22 -21.19 -1.04
CA GLY A 16 -14.15 -21.87 -2.33
C GLY A 16 -13.85 -20.97 -3.53
N ARG A 17 -13.74 -19.67 -3.35
CA ARG A 17 -13.39 -18.73 -4.40
C ARG A 17 -11.90 -18.82 -4.72
N LEU A 18 -11.55 -18.98 -5.99
CA LEU A 18 -10.18 -19.01 -6.45
C LEU A 18 -9.57 -17.60 -6.35
N LEU A 19 -8.54 -17.44 -5.50
CA LEU A 19 -7.82 -16.19 -5.35
C LEU A 19 -6.72 -16.05 -6.40
N LEU A 20 -5.90 -17.09 -6.57
CA LEU A 20 -4.81 -17.15 -7.54
C LEU A 20 -5.09 -18.28 -8.54
N ASP A 21 -4.95 -17.99 -9.83
CA ASP A 21 -5.24 -18.92 -10.93
C ASP A 21 -4.02 -19.04 -11.84
N GLU A 22 -3.35 -20.20 -11.78
CA GLU A 22 -2.15 -20.52 -12.56
C GLU A 22 -1.08 -19.41 -12.62
N VAL A 23 -0.88 -18.73 -11.50
CA VAL A 23 0.08 -17.64 -11.37
C VAL A 23 1.50 -18.15 -11.66
N SER A 24 2.19 -17.47 -12.58
CA SER A 24 3.56 -17.81 -12.94
C SER A 24 4.40 -16.53 -13.06
N LEU A 25 5.57 -16.54 -12.42
CA LEU A 25 6.55 -15.46 -12.53
C LEU A 25 7.95 -16.00 -12.27
N ARG A 26 8.94 -15.29 -12.82
CA ARG A 26 10.34 -15.57 -12.55
C ARG A 26 11.07 -14.27 -12.24
N VAL A 27 11.84 -14.27 -11.15
CA VAL A 27 12.76 -13.21 -10.77
C VAL A 27 14.17 -13.74 -10.96
N GLY A 28 14.84 -13.25 -11.99
CA GLY A 28 16.19 -13.68 -12.33
C GLY A 28 17.25 -13.08 -11.41
N GLU A 29 18.46 -13.56 -11.54
CA GLU A 29 19.62 -13.14 -10.75
C GLU A 29 19.86 -11.63 -10.84
N ALA A 30 20.13 -10.98 -9.71
CA ALA A 30 20.38 -9.55 -9.55
C ALA A 30 19.25 -8.62 -10.09
N GLN A 31 18.09 -9.18 -10.44
CA GLN A 31 16.96 -8.39 -10.92
C GLN A 31 16.19 -7.75 -9.76
N LYS A 32 15.70 -6.53 -10.00
CA LYS A 32 14.74 -5.82 -9.14
C LYS A 32 13.39 -5.88 -9.83
N THR A 33 12.52 -6.72 -9.31
CA THR A 33 11.18 -6.95 -9.87
C THR A 33 10.12 -6.43 -8.92
N ALA A 34 9.25 -5.59 -9.41
CA ALA A 34 8.13 -5.09 -8.65
C ALA A 34 6.89 -5.97 -8.86
N LEU A 35 6.21 -6.33 -7.78
CA LEU A 35 4.90 -6.98 -7.80
C LEU A 35 3.83 -5.92 -7.51
N ILE A 36 3.02 -5.61 -8.50
CA ILE A 36 1.95 -4.62 -8.40
C ILE A 36 0.57 -5.26 -8.66
N GLY A 37 -0.47 -4.56 -8.33
CA GLY A 37 -1.85 -5.00 -8.57
C GLY A 37 -2.82 -4.36 -7.59
N PRO A 38 -4.13 -4.49 -7.82
CA PRO A 38 -5.16 -3.95 -6.94
C PRO A 38 -5.03 -4.45 -5.50
N ASN A 39 -5.56 -3.65 -4.57
CA ASN A 39 -5.68 -4.09 -3.18
C ASN A 39 -6.63 -5.29 -3.09
N GLY A 40 -6.24 -6.31 -2.31
CA GLY A 40 -6.97 -7.57 -2.22
C GLY A 40 -6.75 -8.55 -3.38
N ALA A 41 -5.90 -8.23 -4.37
CA ALA A 41 -5.58 -9.14 -5.46
C ALA A 41 -4.77 -10.39 -5.05
N GLY A 42 -4.23 -10.41 -3.82
CA GLY A 42 -3.47 -11.55 -3.31
C GLY A 42 -1.95 -11.37 -3.35
N LYS A 43 -1.43 -10.14 -3.45
CA LYS A 43 0.03 -9.86 -3.47
C LYS A 43 0.75 -10.43 -2.26
N THR A 44 0.31 -10.07 -1.05
CA THR A 44 0.88 -10.61 0.21
C THR A 44 0.68 -12.12 0.34
N THR A 45 -0.45 -12.65 -0.15
CA THR A 45 -0.71 -14.10 -0.19
C THR A 45 0.30 -14.81 -1.09
N LEU A 46 0.58 -14.26 -2.26
CA LEU A 46 1.60 -14.80 -3.17
C LEU A 46 3.00 -14.75 -2.54
N LEU A 47 3.36 -13.67 -1.84
CA LEU A 47 4.62 -13.62 -1.09
C LEU A 47 4.67 -14.69 0.00
N ARG A 48 3.58 -14.93 0.76
CA ARG A 48 3.52 -15.99 1.77
C ARG A 48 3.70 -17.39 1.18
N ILE A 49 3.19 -17.63 -0.04
CA ILE A 49 3.41 -18.89 -0.76
C ILE A 49 4.90 -19.02 -1.16
N ILE A 50 5.52 -17.94 -1.65
CA ILE A 50 6.95 -17.94 -2.02
C ILE A 50 7.84 -18.20 -0.80
N ILE A 51 7.48 -17.65 0.36
CA ILE A 51 8.20 -17.84 1.64
C ILE A 51 8.04 -19.29 2.17
N GLY A 52 6.95 -19.96 1.78
CA GLY A 52 6.58 -21.28 2.32
C GLY A 52 5.68 -21.22 3.56
N ASP A 53 5.18 -20.05 3.95
CA ASP A 53 4.22 -19.87 5.05
C ASP A 53 2.82 -20.41 4.71
N LEU A 54 2.52 -20.54 3.42
CA LEU A 54 1.24 -21.01 2.90
C LEU A 54 1.48 -21.97 1.73
N ALA A 55 0.93 -23.16 1.84
CA ALA A 55 0.99 -24.14 0.74
C ALA A 55 -0.04 -23.78 -0.34
N PRO A 56 0.32 -23.78 -1.63
CA PRO A 56 -0.64 -23.61 -2.72
C PRO A 56 -1.44 -24.90 -2.94
N ASP A 57 -2.64 -24.78 -3.52
CA ASP A 57 -3.45 -25.95 -3.91
C ASP A 57 -2.83 -26.70 -5.12
N SER A 58 -2.16 -25.95 -6.00
CA SER A 58 -1.42 -26.51 -7.14
C SER A 58 -0.26 -25.61 -7.55
N GLY A 59 0.64 -26.16 -8.37
CA GLY A 59 1.84 -25.45 -8.83
C GLY A 59 3.03 -25.65 -7.91
N THR A 60 4.15 -25.00 -8.23
CA THR A 60 5.40 -25.14 -7.50
C THR A 60 6.12 -23.80 -7.37
N VAL A 61 6.86 -23.67 -6.27
CA VAL A 61 7.80 -22.56 -6.05
C VAL A 61 9.19 -23.16 -5.89
N THR A 62 10.15 -22.63 -6.63
CA THR A 62 11.56 -23.03 -6.54
C THR A 62 12.44 -21.79 -6.43
N GLY A 63 13.57 -21.92 -5.77
CA GLY A 63 14.52 -20.81 -5.61
C GLY A 63 15.86 -21.28 -5.10
N SER A 64 16.83 -20.38 -5.11
CA SER A 64 18.19 -20.61 -4.63
C SER A 64 18.76 -19.36 -3.99
N GLY A 65 19.85 -19.48 -3.21
CA GLY A 65 20.62 -18.36 -2.69
C GLY A 65 20.15 -17.81 -1.34
N GLY A 66 19.30 -18.52 -0.60
CA GLY A 66 18.71 -18.04 0.65
C GLY A 66 17.64 -16.97 0.41
N LEU A 67 16.75 -16.77 1.38
CA LEU A 67 15.59 -15.91 1.25
C LEU A 67 15.44 -15.00 2.47
N GLY A 68 15.81 -13.74 2.32
CA GLY A 68 15.57 -12.69 3.31
C GLY A 68 14.19 -12.06 3.10
N VAL A 69 13.42 -11.91 4.16
CA VAL A 69 12.03 -11.49 4.09
C VAL A 69 11.75 -10.30 4.98
N MET A 70 11.22 -9.22 4.42
CA MET A 70 10.59 -8.14 5.17
C MET A 70 9.08 -8.23 5.02
N ARG A 71 8.39 -8.50 6.13
CA ARG A 71 6.93 -8.58 6.19
C ARG A 71 6.28 -7.19 6.30
N GLN A 72 5.04 -7.07 5.85
CA GLN A 72 4.27 -5.82 5.84
C GLN A 72 4.20 -5.13 7.22
N PHE A 73 4.14 -5.89 8.31
CA PHE A 73 4.00 -5.33 9.67
C PHE A 73 5.26 -4.65 10.22
N VAL A 74 6.41 -4.76 9.56
CA VAL A 74 7.60 -4.01 9.94
C VAL A 74 7.31 -2.51 9.77
N GLY A 75 7.57 -1.73 10.82
CA GLY A 75 7.21 -0.31 10.89
C GLY A 75 5.98 -0.02 11.76
N SER A 76 5.16 -1.03 12.05
CA SER A 76 3.98 -0.93 12.94
C SER A 76 4.08 -1.80 14.19
N VAL A 77 5.24 -2.34 14.50
CA VAL A 77 5.48 -3.15 15.70
C VAL A 77 5.30 -2.28 16.95
N ARG A 78 4.42 -2.70 17.86
CA ARG A 78 4.07 -1.99 19.10
C ARG A 78 4.07 -2.87 20.36
N ASP A 79 4.49 -4.13 20.19
CA ASP A 79 4.69 -5.05 21.31
C ASP A 79 5.97 -4.74 22.10
N ASP A 80 6.28 -5.54 23.11
CA ASP A 80 7.45 -5.37 23.98
C ASP A 80 8.73 -5.98 23.39
N SER A 81 8.74 -6.33 22.08
CA SER A 81 9.92 -6.87 21.41
C SER A 81 11.06 -5.84 21.39
N THR A 82 12.28 -6.34 21.47
CA THR A 82 13.49 -5.54 21.45
C THR A 82 14.06 -5.36 20.04
N VAL A 83 14.98 -4.43 19.87
CA VAL A 83 15.75 -4.26 18.63
C VAL A 83 16.46 -5.56 18.22
N ARG A 84 16.99 -6.32 19.21
CA ARG A 84 17.59 -7.63 18.95
C ARG A 84 16.55 -8.61 18.39
N ASP A 85 15.35 -8.68 18.99
CA ASP A 85 14.29 -9.58 18.52
C ASP A 85 13.86 -9.24 17.08
N LEU A 86 13.75 -7.95 16.77
CA LEU A 86 13.44 -7.49 15.41
C LEU A 86 14.50 -7.95 14.40
N LEU A 87 15.80 -7.79 14.72
CA LEU A 87 16.90 -8.21 13.86
C LEU A 87 16.98 -9.74 13.72
N VAL A 88 16.79 -10.48 14.83
CA VAL A 88 16.69 -11.95 14.80
C VAL A 88 15.52 -12.40 13.93
N SER A 89 14.38 -11.72 13.97
CA SER A 89 13.18 -12.11 13.21
C SER A 89 13.41 -12.17 11.69
N VAL A 90 14.35 -11.37 11.17
CA VAL A 90 14.70 -11.30 9.74
C VAL A 90 16.00 -12.01 9.40
N ALA A 91 16.66 -12.61 10.36
CA ALA A 91 17.87 -13.39 10.17
C ALA A 91 17.57 -14.76 9.49
N PRO A 92 18.57 -15.44 8.90
CA PRO A 92 18.41 -16.76 8.32
C PRO A 92 17.83 -17.78 9.32
N PRO A 93 17.07 -18.79 8.85
CA PRO A 93 16.35 -19.73 9.72
C PRO A 93 17.23 -20.42 10.78
N ARG A 94 18.46 -20.83 10.39
CA ARG A 94 19.41 -21.46 11.32
C ARG A 94 19.81 -20.53 12.46
N LEU A 95 20.08 -19.26 12.14
CA LEU A 95 20.47 -18.24 13.12
C LEU A 95 19.30 -17.92 14.07
N ARG A 96 18.07 -17.84 13.53
CA ARG A 96 16.85 -17.65 14.36
C ARG A 96 16.64 -18.79 15.34
N ALA A 97 16.82 -20.03 14.89
CA ALA A 97 16.68 -21.20 15.76
C ALA A 97 17.75 -21.21 16.85
N ALA A 98 19.00 -20.90 16.52
CA ALA A 98 20.08 -20.80 17.50
C ALA A 98 19.87 -19.67 18.51
N ALA A 99 19.35 -18.51 18.09
CA ALA A 99 18.98 -17.42 19.00
C ALA A 99 17.89 -17.85 19.97
N ALA A 100 16.82 -18.48 19.49
CA ALA A 100 15.70 -18.93 20.33
C ALA A 100 16.14 -19.98 21.37
N GLU A 101 17.04 -20.93 21.00
CA GLU A 101 17.57 -21.92 21.93
C GLU A 101 18.51 -21.27 22.95
N LEU A 102 19.32 -20.29 22.54
CA LEU A 102 20.20 -19.56 23.45
C LEU A 102 19.39 -18.78 24.49
N ASP A 103 18.35 -18.06 24.08
CA ASP A 103 17.46 -17.32 24.98
C ASP A 103 16.73 -18.27 25.95
N ALA A 104 16.23 -19.41 25.44
CA ALA A 104 15.58 -20.43 26.30
C ALA A 104 16.53 -21.09 27.28
N ALA A 105 17.78 -21.33 26.87
CA ALA A 105 18.80 -21.92 27.74
C ALA A 105 19.27 -20.92 28.83
N GLU A 106 19.38 -19.63 28.48
CA GLU A 106 19.71 -18.55 29.42
C GLU A 106 18.62 -18.38 30.50
N LEU A 107 17.35 -18.34 30.07
CA LEU A 107 16.21 -18.31 30.99
C LEU A 107 16.18 -19.54 31.94
N ALA A 108 16.41 -20.74 31.39
CA ALA A 108 16.44 -21.97 32.21
C ALA A 108 17.59 -21.96 33.23
N MET A 109 18.73 -21.36 32.88
CA MET A 109 19.87 -21.22 33.78
C MET A 109 19.61 -20.19 34.90
N MET A 110 18.85 -19.11 34.58
CA MET A 110 18.41 -18.13 35.59
C MET A 110 17.41 -18.72 36.59
N ASP A 111 16.52 -19.61 36.12
CA ASP A 111 15.53 -20.27 36.99
C ASP A 111 16.17 -21.38 37.86
N ARG A 112 17.09 -22.14 37.29
CA ARG A 112 17.78 -23.25 37.98
C ARG A 112 19.22 -23.37 37.50
N ASP A 113 20.17 -23.02 38.38
CA ASP A 113 21.61 -23.13 38.10
C ASP A 113 22.13 -24.52 38.51
N ASP A 114 21.85 -25.54 37.66
CA ASP A 114 22.36 -26.90 37.83
C ASP A 114 23.17 -27.36 36.60
N ARG A 115 23.87 -28.50 36.78
CA ARG A 115 24.76 -29.02 35.73
C ARG A 115 24.05 -29.25 34.36
N PRO A 116 22.81 -29.77 34.29
CA PRO A 116 22.09 -29.90 33.03
C PRO A 116 21.80 -28.58 32.35
N THR A 117 21.37 -27.54 33.09
CA THR A 117 21.08 -26.22 32.53
C THR A 117 22.33 -25.49 32.06
N GLN A 118 23.45 -25.60 32.81
CA GLN A 118 24.75 -25.09 32.39
C GLN A 118 25.26 -25.77 31.12
N LEU A 119 25.09 -27.09 30.98
CA LEU A 119 25.47 -27.81 29.77
C LEU A 119 24.58 -27.41 28.57
N ARG A 120 23.27 -27.23 28.79
CA ARG A 120 22.36 -26.75 27.77
C ARG A 120 22.76 -25.36 27.27
N TYR A 121 23.06 -24.44 28.18
CA TYR A 121 23.53 -23.11 27.81
C TYR A 121 24.86 -23.13 27.03
N ALA A 122 25.83 -23.95 27.49
CA ALA A 122 27.10 -24.10 26.74
C ALA A 122 26.89 -24.65 25.32
N ASN A 123 25.99 -25.63 25.14
CA ASN A 123 25.65 -26.17 23.84
C ASN A 123 24.93 -25.13 22.95
N ALA A 124 23.99 -24.37 23.53
CA ALA A 124 23.29 -23.30 22.81
C ALA A 124 24.24 -22.17 22.37
N LEU A 125 25.23 -21.83 23.21
CA LEU A 125 26.26 -20.86 22.88
C LEU A 125 27.18 -21.35 21.74
N ALA A 126 27.51 -22.64 21.75
CA ALA A 126 28.27 -23.25 20.65
C ALA A 126 27.47 -23.23 19.33
N GLU A 127 26.17 -23.60 19.36
CA GLU A 127 25.30 -23.53 18.18
C GLU A 127 25.12 -22.10 17.67
N TRP A 128 24.99 -21.12 18.58
CA TRP A 128 24.98 -19.70 18.21
C TRP A 128 26.26 -19.29 17.45
N SER A 129 27.43 -19.71 17.95
CA SER A 129 28.70 -19.47 17.29
C SER A 129 28.76 -20.14 15.91
N ASP A 130 28.36 -21.43 15.83
CA ASP A 130 28.38 -22.22 14.58
C ASP A 130 27.36 -21.73 13.55
N ALA A 131 26.27 -21.09 14.00
CA ALA A 131 25.29 -20.44 13.14
C ALA A 131 25.76 -19.06 12.64
N GLY A 132 26.91 -18.54 13.08
CA GLY A 132 27.44 -17.24 12.73
C GLY A 132 26.84 -16.08 13.54
N GLY A 133 26.42 -16.37 14.78
CA GLY A 133 25.76 -15.38 15.64
C GLY A 133 26.62 -14.17 15.95
N TRP A 134 27.92 -14.38 16.22
CA TRP A 134 28.85 -13.29 16.50
C TRP A 134 29.10 -12.40 15.29
N ASP A 135 29.19 -12.99 14.09
CA ASP A 135 29.32 -12.23 12.84
C ASP A 135 28.05 -11.42 12.56
N ALA A 136 26.87 -12.00 12.90
CA ALA A 136 25.61 -11.29 12.79
C ALA A 136 25.53 -10.09 13.75
N GLU A 137 26.01 -10.19 14.99
CA GLU A 137 26.04 -9.07 15.94
C GLU A 137 26.94 -7.91 15.43
N VAL A 138 28.09 -8.21 14.82
CA VAL A 138 28.96 -7.21 14.18
C VAL A 138 28.22 -6.53 13.01
N LEU A 139 27.51 -7.31 12.20
CA LEU A 139 26.69 -6.78 11.12
C LEU A 139 25.57 -5.88 11.68
N TRP A 140 24.88 -6.32 12.73
CA TRP A 140 23.79 -5.58 13.38
C TRP A 140 24.28 -4.28 14.02
N ASP A 141 25.50 -4.22 14.51
CA ASP A 141 26.12 -2.97 14.95
C ASP A 141 26.18 -1.94 13.82
N THR A 142 26.65 -2.37 12.66
CA THR A 142 26.67 -1.50 11.46
C THR A 142 25.25 -1.07 11.07
N CYS A 143 24.26 -1.98 11.12
CA CYS A 143 22.87 -1.69 10.77
C CYS A 143 22.22 -0.72 11.76
N THR A 144 22.43 -0.89 13.07
CA THR A 144 21.87 0.00 14.11
C THR A 144 22.50 1.39 14.05
N VAL A 145 23.79 1.49 13.83
CA VAL A 145 24.45 2.79 13.60
C VAL A 145 23.87 3.50 12.37
N ALA A 146 23.71 2.77 11.25
CA ALA A 146 23.17 3.34 10.01
C ALA A 146 21.70 3.76 10.14
N ALA A 147 20.87 2.97 10.85
CA ALA A 147 19.43 3.20 10.96
C ALA A 147 19.04 4.20 12.05
N ILE A 148 19.64 4.07 13.24
CA ILE A 148 19.22 4.80 14.44
C ILE A 148 20.34 5.60 15.12
N GLY A 149 21.56 5.60 14.55
CA GLY A 149 22.71 6.36 15.05
C GLY A 149 23.34 5.83 16.35
N VAL A 150 23.00 4.60 16.76
CA VAL A 150 23.44 4.01 18.04
C VAL A 150 23.95 2.59 17.78
N GLY A 151 25.10 2.23 18.35
CA GLY A 151 25.66 0.88 18.22
C GLY A 151 24.79 -0.19 18.88
N PHE A 152 24.89 -1.43 18.37
CA PHE A 152 24.05 -2.56 18.74
C PHE A 152 24.05 -2.86 20.24
N ASP A 153 25.19 -2.82 20.89
CA ASP A 153 25.29 -3.07 22.34
C ASP A 153 24.40 -2.18 23.21
N LYS A 154 24.22 -0.91 22.77
CA LYS A 154 23.34 0.04 23.45
C LYS A 154 21.90 -0.06 22.99
N ALA A 155 21.68 -0.48 21.76
CA ALA A 155 20.38 -0.53 21.14
C ALA A 155 19.63 -1.86 21.38
N ARG A 156 20.35 -2.98 21.55
CA ARG A 156 19.79 -4.34 21.51
C ARG A 156 18.60 -4.59 22.45
N TRP A 157 18.61 -3.98 23.64
CA TRP A 157 17.54 -4.11 24.63
C TRP A 157 16.49 -2.99 24.57
N ARG A 158 16.65 -2.05 23.64
CA ARG A 158 15.67 -0.99 23.42
C ARG A 158 14.40 -1.60 22.83
N GLU A 159 13.24 -1.24 23.38
CA GLU A 159 11.94 -1.68 22.87
C GLU A 159 11.68 -1.10 21.47
N VAL A 160 11.26 -1.95 20.52
CA VAL A 160 10.98 -1.58 19.13
C VAL A 160 9.89 -0.51 19.03
N ARG A 161 8.90 -0.52 19.92
CA ARG A 161 7.82 0.49 19.97
C ARG A 161 8.32 1.92 20.21
N THR A 162 9.55 2.08 20.73
CA THR A 162 10.17 3.41 20.92
C THR A 162 10.83 3.95 19.66
N LEU A 163 10.96 3.12 18.62
CA LEU A 163 11.43 3.51 17.30
C LEU A 163 10.26 4.00 16.45
N SER A 164 10.50 5.00 15.61
CA SER A 164 9.56 5.36 14.56
C SER A 164 9.41 4.23 13.54
N GLY A 165 8.26 4.17 12.84
CA GLY A 165 8.05 3.16 11.81
C GLY A 165 9.11 3.17 10.71
N GLY A 166 9.59 4.35 10.34
CA GLY A 166 10.70 4.50 9.38
C GLY A 166 12.02 3.96 9.89
N GLU A 167 12.35 4.18 11.18
CA GLU A 167 13.57 3.61 11.80
C GLU A 167 13.50 2.08 11.87
N GLN A 168 12.34 1.51 12.24
CA GLN A 168 12.12 0.06 12.24
C GLN A 168 12.38 -0.53 10.85
N LYS A 169 11.77 0.06 9.80
CA LYS A 169 11.95 -0.40 8.42
C LYS A 169 13.39 -0.26 7.93
N ARG A 170 14.00 0.90 8.17
CA ARG A 170 15.37 1.13 7.77
C ARG A 170 16.31 0.11 8.41
N LEU A 171 16.12 -0.20 9.70
CA LEU A 171 16.93 -1.19 10.40
C LEU A 171 16.81 -2.59 9.78
N VAL A 172 15.60 -3.03 9.47
CA VAL A 172 15.34 -4.32 8.83
C VAL A 172 15.91 -4.37 7.42
N ILE A 173 15.73 -3.31 6.63
CA ILE A 173 16.24 -3.26 5.24
C ILE A 173 17.77 -3.27 5.24
N GLU A 174 18.43 -2.53 6.15
CA GLU A 174 19.90 -2.57 6.30
C GLU A 174 20.37 -3.98 6.62
N ALA A 175 19.71 -4.68 7.56
CA ALA A 175 20.05 -6.04 7.94
C ALA A 175 19.87 -7.03 6.77
N LEU A 176 18.80 -6.91 6.00
CA LEU A 176 18.53 -7.77 4.84
C LEU A 176 19.50 -7.50 3.67
N LEU A 177 19.80 -6.23 3.39
CA LEU A 177 20.71 -5.86 2.31
C LEU A 177 22.15 -6.32 2.57
N ARG A 178 22.58 -6.30 3.82
CA ARG A 178 23.95 -6.69 4.25
C ARG A 178 24.06 -8.15 4.65
N GLY A 179 22.94 -8.80 4.97
CA GLY A 179 22.88 -10.20 5.38
C GLY A 179 23.29 -11.17 4.27
N PRO A 180 23.36 -12.49 4.56
CA PRO A 180 23.89 -13.49 3.64
C PRO A 180 22.91 -13.91 2.53
N ASP A 181 21.59 -13.70 2.71
CA ASP A 181 20.59 -14.12 1.74
C ASP A 181 20.74 -13.38 0.42
N GLU A 182 20.72 -14.09 -0.69
CA GLU A 182 20.90 -13.51 -2.04
C GLU A 182 19.58 -13.06 -2.68
N VAL A 183 18.43 -13.53 -2.16
CA VAL A 183 17.09 -13.15 -2.61
C VAL A 183 16.37 -12.41 -1.49
N LEU A 184 15.80 -11.27 -1.82
CA LEU A 184 15.00 -10.47 -0.88
C LEU A 184 13.55 -10.38 -1.34
N LEU A 185 12.63 -10.63 -0.41
CA LEU A 185 11.22 -10.36 -0.57
C LEU A 185 10.81 -9.20 0.35
N LEU A 186 10.38 -8.09 -0.22
CA LEU A 186 10.05 -6.90 0.53
C LEU A 186 8.57 -6.54 0.31
N ASP A 187 7.77 -6.60 1.37
CA ASP A 187 6.35 -6.22 1.31
C ASP A 187 6.17 -4.78 1.77
N GLU A 188 5.89 -3.87 0.83
CA GLU A 188 5.71 -2.42 1.02
C GLU A 188 6.88 -1.77 1.79
N PRO A 189 8.12 -1.84 1.27
CA PRO A 189 9.31 -1.31 1.96
C PRO A 189 9.30 0.21 2.11
N ASP A 190 8.56 0.91 1.29
CA ASP A 190 8.47 2.37 1.22
C ASP A 190 7.47 3.00 2.20
N ASN A 191 6.52 2.22 2.74
CA ASN A 191 5.55 2.71 3.73
C ASN A 191 6.27 3.19 5.01
N TYR A 192 5.77 4.26 5.65
CA TYR A 192 6.34 4.92 6.82
C TYR A 192 7.68 5.64 6.59
N LEU A 193 8.26 5.57 5.39
CA LEU A 193 9.47 6.30 5.05
C LEU A 193 9.14 7.71 4.55
N ASP A 194 9.84 8.71 5.08
CA ASP A 194 9.84 10.05 4.50
C ASP A 194 10.65 10.09 3.19
N VAL A 195 10.59 11.19 2.46
CA VAL A 195 11.21 11.26 1.13
C VAL A 195 12.73 11.07 1.16
N PRO A 196 13.48 11.62 2.12
CA PRO A 196 14.90 11.28 2.25
C PRO A 196 15.18 9.78 2.45
N ALA A 197 14.38 9.11 3.30
CA ALA A 197 14.52 7.67 3.52
C ALA A 197 14.08 6.85 2.29
N LYS A 198 13.07 7.29 1.53
CA LYS A 198 12.69 6.68 0.24
C LYS A 198 13.81 6.80 -0.79
N ARG A 199 14.47 7.96 -0.91
CA ARG A 199 15.63 8.13 -1.78
C ARG A 199 16.80 7.22 -1.39
N TRP A 200 17.05 7.10 -0.09
CA TRP A 200 18.03 6.13 0.41
C TRP A 200 17.67 4.69 0.00
N LEU A 201 16.40 4.28 0.18
CA LEU A 201 15.92 2.96 -0.21
C LEU A 201 16.11 2.70 -1.71
N GLU A 202 15.76 3.66 -2.56
CA GLU A 202 15.97 3.58 -4.01
C GLU A 202 17.42 3.30 -4.35
N GLN A 203 18.33 4.10 -3.79
CA GLN A 203 19.77 3.95 -4.04
C GLN A 203 20.28 2.61 -3.51
N ALA A 204 19.87 2.22 -2.31
CA ALA A 204 20.25 0.95 -1.70
C ALA A 204 19.79 -0.26 -2.52
N LEU A 205 18.58 -0.21 -3.12
CA LEU A 205 18.10 -1.25 -4.03
C LEU A 205 18.87 -1.26 -5.35
N ILE A 206 19.19 -0.09 -5.92
CA ILE A 206 19.96 0.02 -7.17
C ILE A 206 21.36 -0.57 -7.01
N ASP A 207 22.04 -0.21 -5.92
CA ASP A 207 23.44 -0.59 -5.67
C ASP A 207 23.57 -2.05 -5.19
N SER A 208 22.51 -2.64 -4.68
CA SER A 208 22.53 -4.01 -4.18
C SER A 208 22.74 -5.02 -5.32
N PRO A 209 23.66 -5.99 -5.20
CA PRO A 209 23.81 -7.09 -6.17
C PRO A 209 22.73 -8.17 -6.03
N LYS A 210 21.88 -8.09 -5.00
CA LYS A 210 20.90 -9.13 -4.68
C LYS A 210 19.71 -9.13 -5.64
N THR A 211 19.07 -10.28 -5.76
CA THR A 211 17.77 -10.43 -6.43
C THR A 211 16.68 -9.93 -5.49
N VAL A 212 15.83 -9.02 -5.97
CA VAL A 212 14.78 -8.42 -5.12
C VAL A 212 13.43 -8.52 -5.80
N LEU A 213 12.46 -9.12 -5.11
CA LEU A 213 11.04 -9.03 -5.43
C LEU A 213 10.38 -8.16 -4.35
N TYR A 214 9.74 -7.07 -4.75
CA TYR A 214 9.10 -6.17 -3.79
C TYR A 214 7.72 -5.75 -4.23
N VAL A 215 6.82 -5.57 -3.25
CA VAL A 215 5.51 -4.97 -3.44
C VAL A 215 5.63 -3.49 -3.11
N SER A 216 5.19 -2.61 -4.00
CA SER A 216 5.09 -1.18 -3.73
C SER A 216 4.01 -0.53 -4.57
N HIS A 217 3.48 0.56 -4.06
CA HIS A 217 2.56 1.48 -4.74
C HIS A 217 3.20 2.85 -5.03
N ASP A 218 4.44 3.07 -4.57
CA ASP A 218 5.20 4.31 -4.84
C ASP A 218 5.74 4.31 -6.27
N ARG A 219 5.13 5.15 -7.11
CA ARG A 219 5.46 5.23 -8.55
C ARG A 219 6.88 5.70 -8.81
N GLU A 220 7.44 6.53 -7.94
CA GLU A 220 8.81 7.02 -8.08
C GLU A 220 9.82 5.91 -7.76
N LEU A 221 9.56 5.12 -6.70
CA LEU A 221 10.35 3.93 -6.38
C LEU A 221 10.31 2.93 -7.55
N LEU A 222 9.10 2.65 -8.09
CA LEU A 222 8.92 1.77 -9.24
C LEU A 222 9.68 2.27 -10.47
N ALA A 223 9.59 3.57 -10.76
CA ALA A 223 10.23 4.17 -11.94
C ALA A 223 11.75 4.11 -11.87
N ARG A 224 12.33 4.24 -10.67
CA ARG A 224 13.78 4.27 -10.48
C ARG A 224 14.41 2.90 -10.33
N THR A 225 13.72 1.94 -9.72
CA THR A 225 14.33 0.68 -9.30
C THR A 225 13.85 -0.54 -10.08
N ALA A 226 12.56 -0.58 -10.53
CA ALA A 226 11.99 -1.75 -11.19
C ALA A 226 12.56 -1.94 -12.60
N LYS A 227 13.26 -3.05 -12.82
CA LYS A 227 13.69 -3.53 -14.15
C LYS A 227 12.70 -4.48 -14.79
N GLY A 228 11.83 -5.10 -13.97
CA GLY A 228 10.71 -5.94 -14.39
C GLY A 228 9.49 -5.66 -13.51
N ILE A 229 8.30 -5.82 -14.07
CA ILE A 229 7.04 -5.60 -13.36
C ILE A 229 6.17 -6.84 -13.53
N VAL A 230 5.75 -7.41 -12.42
CA VAL A 230 4.74 -8.45 -12.35
C VAL A 230 3.45 -7.83 -11.87
N THR A 231 2.41 -7.89 -12.69
CA THR A 231 1.09 -7.40 -12.32
C THR A 231 0.19 -8.56 -11.97
N LEU A 232 -0.37 -8.54 -10.76
CA LEU A 232 -1.45 -9.44 -10.38
C LEU A 232 -2.77 -8.83 -10.83
N GLU A 233 -3.41 -9.45 -11.82
CA GLU A 233 -4.60 -8.92 -12.50
C GLU A 233 -5.86 -9.62 -12.04
N LEU A 234 -6.94 -8.85 -11.85
CA LEU A 234 -8.24 -9.39 -11.49
C LEU A 234 -8.85 -10.17 -12.66
N GLY A 235 -9.10 -11.45 -12.46
CA GLY A 235 -9.79 -12.31 -13.41
C GLY A 235 -11.20 -12.68 -12.93
N ALA A 236 -12.04 -13.16 -13.85
CA ALA A 236 -13.40 -13.57 -13.53
C ALA A 236 -13.44 -14.87 -12.70
N ALA A 237 -12.53 -15.80 -12.95
CA ALA A 237 -12.43 -17.08 -12.24
C ALA A 237 -11.44 -17.02 -11.08
N GLY A 238 -10.34 -16.30 -11.23
CA GLY A 238 -9.27 -16.11 -10.27
C GLY A 238 -8.26 -15.09 -10.81
N ASN A 239 -7.39 -14.59 -9.95
CA ASN A 239 -6.41 -13.58 -10.33
C ASN A 239 -5.20 -14.23 -11.02
N THR A 240 -4.74 -13.61 -12.08
CA THR A 240 -3.63 -14.13 -12.91
C THR A 240 -2.48 -13.14 -12.94
N THR A 241 -1.30 -13.57 -13.42
CA THR A 241 -0.14 -12.68 -13.57
C THR A 241 0.08 -12.26 -15.02
N TRP A 242 0.55 -11.03 -15.15
CA TRP A 242 1.19 -10.52 -16.35
C TRP A 242 2.56 -9.98 -16.02
N VAL A 243 3.58 -10.43 -16.77
CA VAL A 243 4.97 -10.00 -16.59
C VAL A 243 5.35 -9.03 -17.70
N HIS A 244 5.81 -7.85 -17.32
CA HIS A 244 6.38 -6.85 -18.19
C HIS A 244 7.90 -6.77 -17.95
N GLY A 245 8.68 -7.11 -18.97
CA GLY A 245 10.16 -7.13 -18.90
C GLY A 245 10.83 -5.76 -19.01
N GLY A 246 10.05 -4.66 -19.10
CA GLY A 246 10.53 -3.29 -19.15
C GLY A 246 10.35 -2.57 -17.82
N GLY A 247 10.94 -1.37 -17.69
CA GLY A 247 10.75 -0.51 -16.53
C GLY A 247 9.36 0.13 -16.45
N PHE A 248 9.09 0.82 -15.36
CA PHE A 248 7.78 1.42 -15.09
C PHE A 248 7.36 2.47 -16.13
N ALA A 249 8.30 3.18 -16.74
CA ALA A 249 8.01 4.19 -17.77
C ALA A 249 7.29 3.61 -19.01
N SER A 250 7.59 2.37 -19.41
CA SER A 250 6.95 1.70 -20.54
C SER A 250 5.73 0.86 -20.15
N TYR A 251 5.49 0.66 -18.85
CA TYR A 251 4.48 -0.25 -18.33
C TYR A 251 3.05 0.12 -18.75
N ALA A 252 2.66 1.39 -18.58
CA ALA A 252 1.30 1.84 -18.89
C ALA A 252 0.94 1.61 -20.36
N GLN A 253 1.83 2.02 -21.28
CA GLN A 253 1.64 1.83 -22.72
C GLN A 253 1.60 0.35 -23.10
N ALA A 254 2.54 -0.45 -22.58
CA ALA A 254 2.59 -1.89 -22.87
C ALA A 254 1.33 -2.63 -22.39
N ARG A 255 0.78 -2.21 -21.24
CA ARG A 255 -0.48 -2.75 -20.70
C ARG A 255 -1.67 -2.38 -21.59
N GLU A 256 -1.75 -1.14 -22.05
CA GLU A 256 -2.81 -0.69 -22.95
C GLU A 256 -2.77 -1.43 -24.28
N ASP A 257 -1.60 -1.51 -24.92
CA ASP A 257 -1.40 -2.22 -26.19
C ASP A 257 -1.76 -3.71 -26.08
N ARG A 258 -1.41 -4.34 -24.94
CA ARG A 258 -1.77 -5.72 -24.68
C ARG A 258 -3.28 -5.90 -24.52
N ASN A 259 -3.93 -5.04 -23.73
CA ASN A 259 -5.37 -5.11 -23.50
C ASN A 259 -6.15 -4.90 -24.80
N SER A 260 -5.77 -3.93 -25.60
CA SER A 260 -6.38 -3.68 -26.93
C SER A 260 -6.25 -4.90 -27.85
N ARG A 261 -5.10 -5.61 -27.84
CA ARG A 261 -4.93 -6.86 -28.60
C ARG A 261 -5.81 -8.00 -28.07
N LEU A 262 -6.02 -8.10 -26.75
CA LEU A 262 -6.91 -9.08 -26.17
C LEU A 262 -8.37 -8.80 -26.53
N GLU A 263 -8.81 -7.53 -26.45
CA GLU A 263 -10.14 -7.09 -26.87
C GLU A 263 -10.40 -7.41 -28.33
N GLU A 264 -9.45 -7.11 -29.22
CA GLU A 264 -9.59 -7.40 -30.64
C GLU A 264 -9.67 -8.90 -30.93
N ARG A 265 -8.87 -9.74 -30.24
CA ARG A 265 -8.94 -11.20 -30.35
C ARG A 265 -10.30 -11.75 -29.89
N LEU A 266 -10.82 -11.24 -28.77
CA LEU A 266 -12.12 -11.65 -28.24
C LEU A 266 -13.24 -11.25 -29.21
N ARG A 267 -13.20 -10.02 -29.75
CA ARG A 267 -14.17 -9.55 -30.77
C ARG A 267 -14.15 -10.44 -32.01
N ARG A 268 -12.96 -10.76 -32.54
CA ARG A 268 -12.82 -11.64 -33.72
C ARG A 268 -13.36 -13.05 -33.44
N TRP A 269 -13.13 -13.57 -32.25
CA TRP A 269 -13.67 -14.87 -31.84
C TRP A 269 -15.20 -14.84 -31.75
N ASP A 270 -15.79 -13.81 -31.18
CA ASP A 270 -17.26 -13.66 -31.12
C ASP A 270 -17.88 -13.51 -32.51
N GLU A 271 -17.27 -12.71 -33.38
CA GLU A 271 -17.71 -12.57 -34.77
C GLU A 271 -17.67 -13.91 -35.54
N GLU A 272 -16.63 -14.70 -35.38
CA GLU A 272 -16.52 -16.02 -36.04
C GLU A 272 -17.53 -17.01 -35.44
N ARG A 273 -17.73 -17.02 -34.11
CA ARG A 273 -18.75 -17.81 -33.46
C ARG A 273 -20.15 -17.51 -34.01
N VAL A 274 -20.49 -16.23 -34.15
CA VAL A 274 -21.78 -15.79 -34.72
C VAL A 274 -21.94 -16.26 -36.16
N LYS A 275 -20.87 -16.15 -36.98
CA LYS A 275 -20.88 -16.64 -38.38
C LYS A 275 -21.08 -18.16 -38.46
N LEU A 276 -20.39 -18.93 -37.63
CA LEU A 276 -20.52 -20.38 -37.58
C LEU A 276 -21.91 -20.83 -37.15
N ARG A 277 -22.47 -20.19 -36.10
CA ARG A 277 -23.85 -20.45 -35.65
C ARG A 277 -24.88 -20.12 -36.73
N ALA A 278 -24.73 -19.00 -37.42
CA ALA A 278 -25.61 -18.61 -38.52
C ALA A 278 -25.50 -19.61 -39.71
N LEU A 279 -24.28 -20.12 -39.99
CA LEU A 279 -24.08 -21.14 -41.03
C LEU A 279 -24.79 -22.45 -40.65
N VAL A 280 -24.66 -22.92 -39.41
CA VAL A 280 -25.33 -24.13 -38.91
C VAL A 280 -26.85 -24.00 -39.04
N LEU A 281 -27.44 -22.88 -38.61
CA LEU A 281 -28.88 -22.61 -38.73
C LEU A 281 -29.33 -22.64 -40.18
N ARG A 282 -28.62 -21.95 -41.08
CA ARG A 282 -28.96 -21.90 -42.52
C ARG A 282 -28.88 -23.31 -43.15
N LEU A 283 -27.87 -24.11 -42.81
CA LEU A 283 -27.72 -25.45 -43.36
C LEU A 283 -28.75 -26.41 -42.75
N ARG A 284 -29.18 -26.24 -41.50
CA ARG A 284 -30.27 -26.98 -40.88
C ARG A 284 -31.57 -26.78 -41.62
N GLU A 285 -31.94 -25.54 -41.95
CA GLU A 285 -33.15 -25.25 -42.73
C GLU A 285 -33.08 -25.89 -44.12
N LYS A 286 -31.94 -25.82 -44.80
CA LYS A 286 -31.75 -26.43 -46.14
C LYS A 286 -31.78 -27.96 -46.10
N SER A 287 -31.20 -28.58 -45.11
CA SER A 287 -31.18 -30.05 -44.95
C SER A 287 -32.55 -30.66 -44.63
N ALA A 288 -33.48 -29.83 -44.13
CA ALA A 288 -34.88 -30.27 -43.90
C ALA A 288 -35.65 -30.50 -45.23
N TYR A 289 -35.17 -29.92 -46.34
CA TYR A 289 -35.81 -30.03 -47.66
C TYR A 289 -34.92 -30.70 -48.70
N ASN A 290 -33.66 -31.07 -48.39
CA ASN A 290 -32.71 -31.60 -49.35
C ASN A 290 -31.72 -32.54 -48.66
N ASP A 291 -31.85 -33.85 -48.86
CA ASP A 291 -31.04 -34.89 -48.25
C ASP A 291 -29.55 -34.76 -48.61
N GLY A 292 -29.22 -34.21 -49.78
CA GLY A 292 -27.84 -33.94 -50.20
C GLY A 292 -27.11 -32.88 -49.31
N MET A 293 -27.84 -32.10 -48.52
CA MET A 293 -27.28 -31.12 -47.61
C MET A 293 -26.99 -31.62 -46.21
N ALA A 294 -27.40 -32.85 -45.88
CA ALA A 294 -27.21 -33.42 -44.53
C ALA A 294 -25.73 -33.53 -44.14
N GLY A 295 -24.85 -33.95 -45.10
CA GLY A 295 -23.40 -34.01 -44.87
C GLY A 295 -22.76 -32.62 -44.61
N ALA A 296 -23.21 -31.58 -45.35
CA ALA A 296 -22.74 -30.21 -45.12
C ALA A 296 -23.19 -29.65 -43.78
N TYR A 297 -24.42 -29.97 -43.36
CA TYR A 297 -24.93 -29.59 -42.02
C TYR A 297 -24.10 -30.25 -40.92
N GLN A 298 -23.86 -31.57 -41.01
CA GLN A 298 -23.04 -32.32 -40.04
C GLN A 298 -21.62 -31.74 -39.94
N ALA A 299 -20.98 -31.44 -41.07
CA ALA A 299 -19.66 -30.82 -41.09
C ALA A 299 -19.64 -29.44 -40.44
N ALA A 300 -20.69 -28.64 -40.65
CA ALA A 300 -20.80 -27.32 -40.01
C ALA A 300 -21.02 -27.45 -38.48
N CYS A 301 -21.80 -28.40 -38.01
CA CYS A 301 -21.97 -28.71 -36.59
C CYS A 301 -20.65 -29.10 -35.94
N THR A 302 -19.92 -30.02 -36.55
CA THR A 302 -18.61 -30.48 -36.07
C THR A 302 -17.59 -29.34 -36.01
N ARG A 303 -17.62 -28.44 -37.03
CA ARG A 303 -16.75 -27.23 -37.01
C ARG A 303 -17.12 -26.26 -35.89
N LEU A 304 -18.39 -26.03 -35.65
CA LEU A 304 -18.86 -25.16 -34.53
C LEU A 304 -18.49 -25.77 -33.19
N GLU A 305 -18.76 -27.10 -32.99
CA GLU A 305 -18.42 -27.80 -31.75
C GLU A 305 -16.92 -27.76 -31.46
N ARG A 306 -16.07 -27.94 -32.50
CA ARG A 306 -14.62 -27.82 -32.34
C ARG A 306 -14.19 -26.44 -31.96
N PHE A 307 -14.75 -25.40 -32.63
CA PHE A 307 -14.48 -24.00 -32.34
C PHE A 307 -14.91 -23.61 -30.90
N GLU A 308 -16.08 -24.06 -30.46
CA GLU A 308 -16.58 -23.81 -29.10
C GLU A 308 -15.82 -24.62 -28.03
N ARG A 309 -15.30 -25.82 -28.37
CA ARG A 309 -14.44 -26.63 -27.50
C ARG A 309 -13.08 -25.98 -27.28
N ASP A 310 -12.49 -25.38 -28.31
CA ASP A 310 -11.22 -24.63 -28.20
C ASP A 310 -11.40 -23.39 -27.30
N GLY A 311 -12.66 -22.91 -27.14
CA GLY A 311 -13.05 -21.85 -26.21
C GLY A 311 -12.64 -20.45 -26.66
N PRO A 312 -13.09 -19.42 -25.94
CA PRO A 312 -12.71 -18.03 -26.21
C PRO A 312 -11.24 -17.80 -25.83
N PRO A 313 -10.57 -16.83 -26.48
CA PRO A 313 -9.25 -16.38 -26.06
C PRO A 313 -9.33 -15.83 -24.63
N ARG A 314 -8.16 -15.69 -23.99
CA ARG A 314 -8.08 -15.16 -22.63
C ARG A 314 -8.86 -13.84 -22.51
N ALA A 315 -9.72 -13.76 -21.51
CA ALA A 315 -10.51 -12.55 -21.26
C ALA A 315 -9.59 -11.35 -20.93
N VAL A 316 -10.04 -10.16 -21.29
CA VAL A 316 -9.37 -8.94 -20.85
C VAL A 316 -9.47 -8.82 -19.34
N PRO A 317 -8.36 -8.58 -18.63
CA PRO A 317 -8.41 -8.41 -17.18
C PRO A 317 -9.35 -7.27 -16.81
N ARG A 318 -10.10 -7.46 -15.73
CA ARG A 318 -10.98 -6.43 -15.21
C ARG A 318 -10.15 -5.21 -14.78
N ARG A 319 -10.42 -4.07 -15.37
CA ARG A 319 -9.80 -2.81 -14.93
C ARG A 319 -10.48 -2.36 -13.65
N GLN A 320 -9.68 -1.93 -12.71
CA GLN A 320 -10.17 -1.20 -11.56
C GLN A 320 -10.65 0.19 -12.04
N SER A 321 -11.90 0.54 -11.74
CA SER A 321 -12.52 1.80 -12.20
C SER A 321 -13.09 2.58 -11.02
N VAL A 322 -12.21 3.01 -10.11
CA VAL A 322 -12.62 3.89 -9.02
C VAL A 322 -12.92 5.27 -9.60
N THR A 323 -14.09 5.83 -9.26
CA THR A 323 -14.49 7.17 -9.67
C THR A 323 -14.84 8.00 -8.44
N MET A 324 -14.02 9.00 -8.15
CA MET A 324 -14.20 9.94 -7.03
C MET A 324 -14.81 11.24 -7.57
N ARG A 325 -15.86 11.74 -6.90
CA ARG A 325 -16.59 12.94 -7.30
C ARG A 325 -16.59 13.96 -6.17
N LEU A 326 -15.40 14.41 -5.80
CA LEU A 326 -15.23 15.43 -4.78
C LEU A 326 -15.88 16.74 -5.28
N ARG A 327 -16.82 17.26 -4.51
CA ARG A 327 -17.52 18.50 -4.83
C ARG A 327 -17.24 19.51 -3.73
N GLY A 328 -16.64 20.62 -4.11
CA GLY A 328 -16.42 21.74 -3.23
C GLY A 328 -17.61 22.72 -3.22
N GLY A 329 -17.37 23.89 -2.67
CA GLY A 329 -18.32 25.00 -2.65
C GLY A 329 -17.60 26.29 -2.38
N ARG A 330 -18.17 27.41 -2.81
CA ARG A 330 -17.55 28.72 -2.68
C ARG A 330 -17.52 29.18 -1.22
N THR A 331 -16.35 29.57 -0.74
CA THR A 331 -16.11 30.15 0.59
C THR A 331 -15.68 31.61 0.49
N ALA A 332 -15.23 32.19 1.61
CA ALA A 332 -14.52 33.47 1.61
C ALA A 332 -13.24 33.39 0.77
N LYS A 333 -12.69 34.52 0.33
CA LYS A 333 -11.46 34.60 -0.47
C LYS A 333 -10.27 33.93 0.21
N ARG A 334 -10.09 34.13 1.52
CA ARG A 334 -9.08 33.49 2.35
C ARG A 334 -9.73 32.32 3.06
N ALA A 335 -9.25 31.10 2.77
CA ALA A 335 -9.76 29.87 3.37
C ALA A 335 -9.11 29.58 4.72
N VAL A 336 -7.81 29.83 4.86
CA VAL A 336 -7.05 29.68 6.11
C VAL A 336 -6.16 30.88 6.29
N ILE A 337 -6.05 31.38 7.54
CA ILE A 337 -5.18 32.49 7.95
C ILE A 337 -4.46 32.05 9.22
N CYS A 338 -3.14 32.01 9.20
CA CYS A 338 -2.29 31.77 10.36
C CYS A 338 -1.48 33.03 10.63
N GLU A 339 -1.55 33.53 11.88
CA GLU A 339 -0.83 34.73 12.33
C GLU A 339 0.07 34.33 13.49
N SER A 340 1.39 34.43 13.29
CA SER A 340 2.43 34.00 14.25
C SER A 340 2.12 32.65 14.90
N LEU A 341 1.63 31.70 14.09
CA LEU A 341 1.25 30.37 14.55
C LEU A 341 2.48 29.57 14.93
N GLU A 342 2.50 29.09 16.16
CA GLU A 342 3.53 28.17 16.66
C GLU A 342 2.85 26.94 17.23
N LEU A 343 3.20 25.76 16.75
CA LEU A 343 2.83 24.50 17.42
C LEU A 343 3.91 24.21 18.48
N THR A 344 3.52 24.27 19.74
CA THR A 344 4.42 24.26 20.90
C THR A 344 5.42 23.10 20.88
N GLY A 345 6.69 23.44 20.77
CA GLY A 345 7.80 22.47 20.74
C GLY A 345 7.98 21.73 19.43
N LEU A 346 7.27 22.09 18.37
CA LEU A 346 7.37 21.43 17.05
C LEU A 346 7.91 22.36 15.95
N MET A 347 7.48 23.63 15.94
CA MET A 347 7.90 24.58 14.92
C MET A 347 7.96 26.01 15.47
N LYS A 348 8.75 26.85 14.83
CA LYS A 348 8.85 28.29 15.11
C LYS A 348 7.59 29.02 14.63
N PRO A 349 7.27 30.21 15.21
CA PRO A 349 6.15 31.01 14.74
C PRO A 349 6.24 31.34 13.25
N PHE A 350 5.12 31.18 12.53
CA PHE A 350 5.03 31.48 11.10
C PHE A 350 3.67 32.08 10.74
N ASP A 351 3.65 32.79 9.63
CA ASP A 351 2.44 33.35 9.02
C ASP A 351 2.14 32.53 7.74
N LEU A 352 0.84 32.32 7.47
CA LEU A 352 0.40 31.62 6.27
C LEU A 352 -1.00 32.09 5.88
N GLU A 353 -1.17 32.42 4.60
CA GLU A 353 -2.49 32.65 4.01
C GLU A 353 -2.76 31.62 2.92
N VAL A 354 -3.92 30.95 3.01
CA VAL A 354 -4.40 30.01 1.99
C VAL A 354 -5.65 30.59 1.36
N TRP A 355 -5.63 30.73 0.04
CA TRP A 355 -6.73 31.31 -0.71
C TRP A 355 -7.72 30.26 -1.18
N PHE A 356 -8.95 30.67 -1.40
CA PHE A 356 -9.98 29.80 -1.97
C PHE A 356 -9.55 29.23 -3.33
N GLY A 357 -9.65 27.92 -3.48
CA GLY A 357 -9.29 27.21 -4.71
C GLY A 357 -7.81 26.81 -4.78
N GLU A 358 -6.95 27.23 -3.86
CA GLU A 358 -5.56 26.77 -3.82
C GLU A 358 -5.45 25.31 -3.39
N ARG A 359 -4.46 24.64 -3.96
CA ARG A 359 -4.02 23.30 -3.57
C ARG A 359 -2.61 23.39 -3.02
N ILE A 360 -2.49 23.19 -1.70
CA ILE A 360 -1.24 23.35 -0.97
C ILE A 360 -0.75 22.00 -0.48
N GLY A 361 0.50 21.65 -0.83
CA GLY A 361 1.23 20.52 -0.28
C GLY A 361 2.01 20.94 0.98
N VAL A 362 1.80 20.25 2.09
CA VAL A 362 2.59 20.41 3.33
C VAL A 362 3.67 19.34 3.36
N LEU A 363 4.92 19.74 3.22
CA LEU A 363 6.08 18.86 3.10
C LEU A 363 6.98 18.98 4.33
N GLY A 364 7.83 17.99 4.57
CA GLY A 364 8.79 17.97 5.67
C GLY A 364 9.04 16.56 6.18
N SER A 365 10.10 16.37 6.96
CA SER A 365 10.46 15.07 7.53
C SER A 365 9.45 14.60 8.59
N ASN A 366 9.52 13.31 8.93
CA ASN A 366 8.66 12.74 9.97
C ASN A 366 8.89 13.43 11.31
N GLY A 367 7.78 13.75 12.00
CA GLY A 367 7.81 14.42 13.29
C GLY A 367 7.94 15.95 13.25
N SER A 368 7.97 16.60 12.09
CA SER A 368 8.03 18.07 11.97
C SER A 368 6.74 18.81 12.36
N GLY A 369 5.65 18.10 12.71
CA GLY A 369 4.41 18.74 13.16
C GLY A 369 3.30 18.84 12.11
N LYS A 370 3.49 18.34 10.90
CA LYS A 370 2.53 18.40 9.77
C LYS A 370 1.12 17.93 10.14
N SER A 371 1.00 16.73 10.71
CA SER A 371 -0.31 16.17 11.13
C SER A 371 -0.95 17.00 12.26
N HIS A 372 -0.16 17.57 13.17
CA HIS A 372 -0.69 18.47 14.21
C HIS A 372 -1.24 19.76 13.60
N PHE A 373 -0.57 20.32 12.59
CA PHE A 373 -1.07 21.47 11.85
C PHE A 373 -2.42 21.18 11.18
N LEU A 374 -2.54 20.05 10.47
CA LEU A 374 -3.83 19.66 9.88
C LEU A 374 -4.91 19.42 10.96
N ARG A 375 -4.56 18.79 12.07
CA ARG A 375 -5.49 18.57 13.20
C ARG A 375 -6.01 19.89 13.77
N LEU A 376 -5.15 20.90 13.93
CA LEU A 376 -5.57 22.22 14.38
C LEU A 376 -6.58 22.85 13.43
N LEU A 377 -6.31 22.80 12.12
CA LEU A 377 -7.24 23.33 11.12
C LEU A 377 -8.55 22.50 11.06
N ALA A 378 -8.45 21.18 11.19
CA ALA A 378 -9.60 20.29 11.22
C ALA A 378 -10.50 20.54 12.44
N ALA A 379 -9.91 20.93 13.58
CA ALA A 379 -10.66 21.33 14.78
C ALA A 379 -11.38 22.68 14.63
N GLY A 380 -11.16 23.41 13.52
CA GLY A 380 -11.73 24.75 13.29
C GLY A 380 -10.77 25.90 13.59
N GLY A 381 -9.49 25.62 13.85
CA GLY A 381 -8.49 26.62 14.21
C GLY A 381 -8.41 26.90 15.71
N SER A 382 -7.91 28.07 16.05
CA SER A 382 -7.68 28.52 17.46
C SER A 382 -8.95 28.91 18.20
N ASP A 383 -9.98 29.35 17.46
CA ASP A 383 -11.29 29.73 18.00
C ASP A 383 -12.39 29.12 17.10
N PRO A 384 -12.73 27.84 17.33
CA PRO A 384 -13.62 27.10 16.44
C PRO A 384 -15.06 27.61 16.53
N ASP A 385 -15.54 28.21 15.45
CA ASP A 385 -16.96 28.48 15.22
C ASP A 385 -17.72 27.16 14.94
N PRO A 386 -19.00 27.05 15.32
CA PRO A 386 -19.86 25.94 14.93
C PRO A 386 -19.89 25.64 13.44
N GLU A 387 -19.75 26.64 12.58
CA GLU A 387 -19.66 26.47 11.12
C GLU A 387 -18.35 25.77 10.66
N HIS A 388 -17.28 25.88 11.47
CA HIS A 388 -15.95 25.31 11.19
C HIS A 388 -15.72 23.94 11.81
N ARG A 389 -16.73 23.32 12.43
CA ARG A 389 -16.59 21.98 12.99
C ARG A 389 -16.32 20.96 11.89
N PRO A 390 -15.42 20.01 12.14
CA PRO A 390 -15.13 18.96 11.17
C PRO A 390 -16.39 18.26 10.72
N VAL A 391 -16.49 18.03 9.43
CA VAL A 391 -17.62 17.36 8.82
C VAL A 391 -17.63 15.85 9.13
N ALA A 392 -16.49 15.28 9.57
CA ALA A 392 -16.42 13.91 10.06
C ALA A 392 -16.55 13.86 11.58
N GLY A 393 -17.25 12.85 12.10
CA GLY A 393 -17.49 12.66 13.54
C GLY A 393 -16.25 12.23 14.35
N THR A 394 -15.05 12.30 13.76
CA THR A 394 -13.79 11.88 14.38
C THR A 394 -13.40 12.83 15.51
N PRO A 395 -13.18 12.35 16.75
CA PRO A 395 -12.73 13.19 17.84
C PRO A 395 -11.32 13.72 17.53
N ILE A 396 -11.19 15.03 17.44
CA ILE A 396 -9.89 15.67 17.20
C ILE A 396 -9.33 16.09 18.56
N GLY A 397 -8.16 15.52 18.92
CA GLY A 397 -7.45 15.91 20.13
C GLY A 397 -6.98 17.36 20.08
N ALA A 398 -7.00 18.05 21.22
CA ALA A 398 -6.53 19.42 21.33
C ALA A 398 -5.03 19.52 20.97
N VAL A 399 -4.70 20.49 20.11
CA VAL A 399 -3.32 20.79 19.71
C VAL A 399 -2.82 22.01 20.50
N ARG A 400 -1.71 21.84 21.22
CA ARG A 400 -1.06 22.94 21.94
C ARG A 400 -0.40 23.87 20.92
N HIS A 401 -0.78 25.15 20.96
CA HIS A 401 -0.26 26.17 20.04
C HIS A 401 -0.28 27.54 20.68
N SER A 402 0.47 28.46 20.10
CA SER A 402 0.38 29.93 20.33
C SER A 402 0.15 30.63 18.99
N GLY A 403 -0.14 31.91 19.01
CA GLY A 403 -0.58 32.61 17.81
C GLY A 403 -2.03 32.28 17.44
N GLN A 404 -2.40 32.50 16.18
CA GLN A 404 -3.77 32.28 15.72
C GLN A 404 -3.82 31.52 14.42
N ALA A 405 -4.75 30.57 14.33
CA ALA A 405 -5.17 29.92 13.08
C ALA A 405 -6.68 30.14 12.94
N ARG A 406 -7.13 30.76 11.85
CA ARG A 406 -8.55 31.06 11.60
C ARG A 406 -8.97 30.49 10.26
N LEU A 407 -10.18 29.95 10.21
CA LEU A 407 -10.83 29.54 8.96
C LEU A 407 -11.70 30.68 8.44
N GLY A 408 -11.73 30.85 7.13
CA GLY A 408 -12.57 31.84 6.47
C GLY A 408 -14.07 31.52 6.61
N ALA A 409 -14.92 32.52 6.42
CA ALA A 409 -16.37 32.33 6.50
C ALA A 409 -16.84 31.27 5.48
N ARG A 410 -17.76 30.40 5.89
CA ARG A 410 -18.32 29.28 5.13
C ARG A 410 -17.32 28.18 4.80
N VAL A 411 -16.13 28.17 5.40
CA VAL A 411 -15.19 27.05 5.27
C VAL A 411 -15.71 25.89 6.12
N ARG A 412 -15.88 24.74 5.47
CA ARG A 412 -16.27 23.48 6.11
C ARG A 412 -15.12 22.50 5.96
N PRO A 413 -14.33 22.28 7.02
CA PRO A 413 -13.19 21.38 6.94
C PRO A 413 -13.65 19.93 6.88
N GLY A 414 -13.20 19.20 5.86
CA GLY A 414 -13.26 17.75 5.80
C GLY A 414 -11.87 17.18 6.07
N TRP A 415 -11.76 16.29 7.03
CA TRP A 415 -10.48 15.74 7.43
C TRP A 415 -10.35 14.27 7.07
N PHE A 416 -9.30 13.95 6.32
CA PHE A 416 -8.84 12.59 6.07
C PHE A 416 -7.69 12.30 7.04
N ALA A 417 -7.98 11.53 8.10
CA ALA A 417 -7.00 11.09 9.07
C ALA A 417 -6.33 9.78 8.61
N GLN A 418 -5.23 9.42 9.24
CA GLN A 418 -4.65 8.09 9.07
C GLN A 418 -5.67 7.01 9.43
N THR A 419 -5.67 5.89 8.69
CA THR A 419 -6.70 4.83 8.74
C THR A 419 -6.98 4.22 10.12
N HIS A 420 -6.11 4.40 11.08
CA HIS A 420 -6.24 3.82 12.43
C HIS A 420 -7.05 4.70 13.42
N GLU A 421 -7.41 5.91 13.05
CA GLU A 421 -8.05 6.89 13.95
C GLU A 421 -9.56 7.05 13.70
N HIS A 422 -10.31 5.94 13.51
CA HIS A 422 -11.76 5.97 13.27
C HIS A 422 -12.56 5.07 14.22
N PRO A 423 -12.48 5.31 15.55
CA PRO A 423 -13.22 4.51 16.53
C PRO A 423 -14.73 4.58 16.32
N GLU A 424 -15.24 5.65 15.70
CA GLU A 424 -16.67 5.85 15.40
C GLU A 424 -17.20 4.94 14.29
N LEU A 425 -16.34 4.32 13.49
CA LEU A 425 -16.72 3.40 12.42
C LEU A 425 -16.62 1.93 12.83
N ILE A 426 -15.93 1.62 13.93
CA ILE A 426 -15.72 0.25 14.42
C ILE A 426 -17.07 -0.41 14.74
N GLY A 427 -17.21 -1.69 14.38
CA GLY A 427 -18.44 -2.49 14.59
C GLY A 427 -19.58 -2.17 13.64
N ARG A 428 -19.37 -1.27 12.66
CA ARG A 428 -20.41 -0.89 11.69
C ARG A 428 -20.07 -1.45 10.30
N THR A 429 -21.08 -1.92 9.57
CA THR A 429 -20.90 -2.30 8.16
C THR A 429 -20.88 -1.05 7.27
N LEU A 430 -20.34 -1.17 6.05
CA LEU A 430 -20.29 -0.06 5.11
C LEU A 430 -21.72 0.44 4.78
N LEU A 431 -22.65 -0.47 4.58
CA LEU A 431 -24.05 -0.11 4.33
C LEU A 431 -24.69 0.58 5.54
N ASP A 432 -24.38 0.13 6.77
CA ASP A 432 -24.88 0.75 8.00
C ASP A 432 -24.34 2.19 8.18
N ILE A 433 -23.05 2.41 7.89
CA ILE A 433 -22.41 3.72 7.91
C ILE A 433 -23.10 4.69 6.94
N LEU A 434 -23.43 4.23 5.74
CA LEU A 434 -24.07 5.08 4.73
C LEU A 434 -25.58 5.27 5.01
N TRP A 435 -26.25 4.25 5.51
CA TRP A 435 -27.69 4.30 5.81
C TRP A 435 -28.01 5.20 7.00
N LYS A 436 -27.29 5.10 8.10
CA LYS A 436 -27.54 5.92 9.29
C LYS A 436 -27.15 7.38 9.12
N GLY A 437 -26.20 7.67 8.22
CA GLY A 437 -25.63 9.00 8.13
C GLY A 437 -24.81 9.39 9.37
N ASP A 438 -24.61 10.69 9.54
CA ASP A 438 -23.95 11.31 10.68
C ASP A 438 -24.50 12.73 10.93
N ARG A 439 -23.89 13.51 11.82
CA ARG A 439 -24.35 14.89 12.15
C ARG A 439 -24.32 15.87 10.98
N HIS A 440 -23.59 15.54 9.93
CA HIS A 440 -23.29 16.43 8.79
C HIS A 440 -23.83 15.88 7.46
N ARG A 441 -24.36 14.65 7.49
CA ARG A 441 -24.82 13.95 6.29
C ARG A 441 -26.06 13.11 6.63
N ASP A 442 -27.12 13.33 5.87
CA ASP A 442 -28.31 12.47 5.94
C ASP A 442 -27.99 11.02 5.51
N GLY A 443 -28.68 10.09 6.12
CA GLY A 443 -28.64 8.69 5.70
C GLY A 443 -29.21 8.51 4.29
N MET A 444 -28.74 7.48 3.59
CA MET A 444 -29.22 7.18 2.23
C MET A 444 -29.83 5.78 2.13
N GLY A 445 -30.77 5.60 1.22
CA GLY A 445 -31.40 4.30 0.98
C GLY A 445 -30.40 3.26 0.50
N ARG A 446 -30.67 1.97 0.78
CA ARG A 446 -29.75 0.84 0.50
C ARG A 446 -29.30 0.78 -0.97
N GLU A 447 -30.22 1.03 -1.91
CA GLU A 447 -29.88 1.02 -3.35
C GLU A 447 -28.92 2.15 -3.72
N GLN A 448 -29.13 3.35 -3.18
CA GLN A 448 -28.23 4.48 -3.39
C GLN A 448 -26.87 4.22 -2.74
N ALA A 449 -26.83 3.67 -1.53
CA ALA A 449 -25.60 3.28 -0.84
C ALA A 449 -24.82 2.25 -1.67
N ALA A 450 -25.47 1.23 -2.21
CA ALA A 450 -24.83 0.22 -3.05
C ALA A 450 -24.22 0.83 -4.33
N ARG A 451 -24.94 1.74 -5.01
CA ARG A 451 -24.42 2.43 -6.21
C ARG A 451 -23.20 3.32 -5.89
N VAL A 452 -23.22 3.96 -4.75
CA VAL A 452 -22.11 4.82 -4.31
C VAL A 452 -20.90 3.97 -3.93
N LEU A 453 -21.09 2.86 -3.22
CA LEU A 453 -20.04 1.89 -2.91
C LEU A 453 -19.44 1.26 -4.18
N ASP A 454 -20.28 0.99 -5.19
CA ASP A 454 -19.80 0.43 -6.47
C ASP A 454 -18.83 1.35 -7.20
N ARG A 455 -19.05 2.67 -7.20
CA ARG A 455 -18.09 3.65 -7.76
C ARG A 455 -16.72 3.61 -7.11
N TYR A 456 -16.65 3.19 -5.85
CA TYR A 456 -15.41 3.04 -5.09
C TYR A 456 -14.91 1.59 -5.03
N GLU A 457 -15.56 0.68 -5.80
CA GLU A 457 -15.29 -0.76 -5.77
C GLU A 457 -15.38 -1.37 -4.35
N LEU A 458 -16.34 -0.89 -3.58
CA LEU A 458 -16.62 -1.35 -2.21
C LEU A 458 -17.95 -2.11 -2.10
N ALA A 459 -18.71 -2.27 -3.20
CA ALA A 459 -20.04 -2.90 -3.17
C ALA A 459 -20.00 -4.33 -2.60
N VAL A 460 -18.99 -5.12 -2.97
CA VAL A 460 -18.81 -6.51 -2.46
C VAL A 460 -18.58 -6.53 -0.95
N ALA A 461 -17.95 -5.49 -0.40
CA ALA A 461 -17.66 -5.33 1.02
C ALA A 461 -18.79 -4.63 1.80
N GLY A 462 -19.93 -4.36 1.18
CA GLY A 462 -21.02 -3.56 1.76
C GLY A 462 -21.50 -4.06 3.13
N GLU A 463 -21.57 -5.38 3.34
CA GLU A 463 -21.98 -6.02 4.59
C GLU A 463 -20.80 -6.34 5.53
N GLN A 464 -19.55 -6.00 5.15
CA GLN A 464 -18.39 -6.19 6.00
C GLN A 464 -18.26 -5.05 7.01
N GLN A 465 -17.73 -5.35 8.19
CA GLN A 465 -17.44 -4.36 9.22
C GLN A 465 -16.17 -3.58 8.84
N PHE A 466 -16.12 -2.30 9.21
CA PHE A 466 -15.04 -1.37 8.85
C PHE A 466 -13.65 -1.91 9.22
N GLU A 467 -13.49 -2.47 10.41
CA GLU A 467 -12.23 -3.01 10.93
C GLU A 467 -11.75 -4.26 10.19
N THR A 468 -12.63 -4.96 9.46
CA THR A 468 -12.27 -6.14 8.67
C THR A 468 -11.81 -5.81 7.26
N LEU A 469 -11.92 -4.56 6.87
CA LEU A 469 -11.50 -4.08 5.56
C LEU A 469 -9.97 -3.99 5.47
N SER A 470 -9.44 -4.18 4.26
CA SER A 470 -8.04 -3.84 4.00
C SER A 470 -7.81 -2.32 4.11
N GLY A 471 -6.57 -1.90 4.42
CA GLY A 471 -6.22 -0.48 4.54
C GLY A 471 -6.65 0.35 3.32
N GLY A 472 -6.48 -0.17 2.10
CA GLY A 472 -6.94 0.50 0.88
C GLY A 472 -8.47 0.58 0.73
N GLN A 473 -9.21 -0.39 1.24
CA GLN A 473 -10.68 -0.30 1.29
C GLN A 473 -11.14 0.72 2.32
N GLN A 474 -10.48 0.77 3.48
CA GLN A 474 -10.74 1.78 4.51
C GLN A 474 -10.47 3.19 3.97
N ALA A 475 -9.33 3.42 3.32
CA ALA A 475 -8.98 4.70 2.71
C ALA A 475 -10.02 5.13 1.65
N ARG A 476 -10.43 4.22 0.76
CA ARG A 476 -11.48 4.51 -0.24
C ARG A 476 -12.82 4.85 0.40
N LEU A 477 -13.21 4.16 1.48
CA LEU A 477 -14.42 4.51 2.22
C LEU A 477 -14.33 5.90 2.85
N GLN A 478 -13.21 6.26 3.44
CA GLN A 478 -13.00 7.59 4.04
C GLN A 478 -13.09 8.69 2.98
N ILE A 479 -12.48 8.50 1.80
CA ILE A 479 -12.60 9.46 0.69
C ILE A 479 -14.05 9.57 0.23
N LEU A 480 -14.78 8.46 0.18
CA LEU A 480 -16.22 8.47 -0.10
C LEU A 480 -17.00 9.28 0.95
N LEU A 481 -16.70 9.11 2.24
CA LEU A 481 -17.35 9.88 3.30
C LEU A 481 -17.02 11.37 3.18
N LEU A 482 -15.79 11.74 2.80
CA LEU A 482 -15.44 13.13 2.48
C LEU A 482 -16.23 13.66 1.26
N GLU A 483 -16.38 12.89 0.20
CA GLU A 483 -17.21 13.27 -0.96
C GLU A 483 -18.64 13.60 -0.54
N LEU A 484 -19.21 12.79 0.35
CA LEU A 484 -20.59 12.92 0.80
C LEU A 484 -20.79 14.02 1.86
N SER A 485 -19.74 14.48 2.50
CA SER A 485 -19.80 15.43 3.60
C SER A 485 -20.08 16.89 3.17
N GLY A 486 -19.84 17.22 1.90
CA GLY A 486 -19.93 18.58 1.39
C GLY A 486 -18.87 19.53 1.96
N ALA A 487 -17.69 19.01 2.28
CA ALA A 487 -16.54 19.81 2.70
C ALA A 487 -16.12 20.80 1.60
N THR A 488 -15.69 22.00 2.01
CA THR A 488 -15.18 23.05 1.12
C THR A 488 -13.68 23.27 1.29
N LEU A 489 -13.10 22.74 2.37
CA LEU A 489 -11.67 22.65 2.65
C LEU A 489 -11.35 21.19 2.92
N LEU A 490 -10.54 20.56 2.08
CA LEU A 490 -10.04 19.22 2.31
C LEU A 490 -8.68 19.26 3.02
N LEU A 491 -8.61 18.61 4.16
CA LEU A 491 -7.41 18.45 4.96
C LEU A 491 -7.01 16.97 4.89
N LEU A 492 -5.95 16.66 4.14
CA LEU A 492 -5.59 15.31 3.80
C LEU A 492 -4.23 14.94 4.44
N ASP A 493 -4.23 13.95 5.34
CA ASP A 493 -3.00 13.47 5.99
C ASP A 493 -2.57 12.14 5.38
N GLU A 494 -1.55 12.15 4.52
CA GLU A 494 -1.02 11.02 3.74
C GLU A 494 -2.11 10.24 2.98
N PRO A 495 -2.92 10.90 2.13
CA PRO A 495 -4.11 10.28 1.54
C PRO A 495 -3.81 9.18 0.53
N THR A 496 -2.58 9.10 0.03
CA THR A 496 -2.13 8.05 -0.92
C THR A 496 -1.58 6.81 -0.22
N ASP A 497 -1.28 6.90 1.08
CA ASP A 497 -0.86 5.73 1.84
C ASP A 497 -1.96 4.66 1.80
N ASN A 498 -1.57 3.42 1.59
CA ASN A 498 -2.46 2.26 1.44
C ASN A 498 -3.38 2.27 0.19
N LEU A 499 -3.33 3.29 -0.67
CA LEU A 499 -4.02 3.26 -1.96
C LEU A 499 -3.18 2.52 -3.01
N ASP A 500 -3.84 1.68 -3.80
CA ASP A 500 -3.22 1.17 -5.03
C ASP A 500 -3.11 2.27 -6.10
N ILE A 501 -2.29 2.04 -7.11
CA ILE A 501 -1.97 3.03 -8.15
C ILE A 501 -3.25 3.58 -8.80
N ALA A 502 -4.24 2.73 -9.09
CA ALA A 502 -5.48 3.16 -9.74
C ALA A 502 -6.35 4.03 -8.82
N SER A 503 -6.41 3.71 -7.52
CA SER A 503 -7.14 4.52 -6.53
C SER A 503 -6.45 5.86 -6.28
N ALA A 504 -5.11 5.89 -6.28
CA ALA A 504 -4.34 7.13 -6.15
C ALA A 504 -4.54 8.05 -7.38
N ASP A 505 -4.58 7.47 -8.60
CA ASP A 505 -4.92 8.21 -9.83
C ASP A 505 -6.34 8.80 -9.77
N ALA A 506 -7.30 8.01 -9.27
CA ALA A 506 -8.68 8.46 -9.13
C ALA A 506 -8.82 9.59 -8.09
N LEU A 507 -8.07 9.53 -6.98
CA LEU A 507 -8.01 10.60 -5.99
C LEU A 507 -7.43 11.88 -6.61
N GLN A 508 -6.31 11.76 -7.32
CA GLN A 508 -5.69 12.90 -8.00
C GLN A 508 -6.64 13.57 -8.99
N ALA A 509 -7.30 12.78 -9.84
CA ALA A 509 -8.30 13.32 -10.76
C ALA A 509 -9.51 13.96 -10.04
N GLY A 510 -9.94 13.37 -8.92
CA GLY A 510 -11.01 13.93 -8.08
C GLY A 510 -10.61 15.27 -7.45
N LEU A 511 -9.36 15.42 -7.01
CA LEU A 511 -8.83 16.67 -6.45
C LEU A 511 -8.63 17.74 -7.53
N GLU A 512 -8.25 17.38 -8.75
CA GLU A 512 -8.16 18.30 -9.88
C GLU A 512 -9.52 18.90 -10.24
N ALA A 513 -10.59 18.12 -10.10
CA ALA A 513 -11.97 18.55 -10.35
C ALA A 513 -12.63 19.24 -9.14
N PHE A 514 -11.98 19.27 -7.97
CA PHE A 514 -12.56 19.79 -6.75
C PHE A 514 -12.61 21.33 -6.75
N GLU A 515 -13.82 21.89 -6.61
CA GLU A 515 -14.07 23.34 -6.56
C GLU A 515 -13.99 23.88 -5.11
N GLY A 516 -12.88 23.64 -4.43
CA GLY A 516 -12.63 24.07 -3.05
C GLY A 516 -11.13 24.14 -2.78
N THR A 517 -10.77 24.35 -1.53
CA THR A 517 -9.37 24.48 -1.09
C THR A 517 -8.86 23.12 -0.60
N VAL A 518 -7.62 22.79 -0.92
CA VAL A 518 -6.97 21.54 -0.50
C VAL A 518 -5.67 21.85 0.25
N VAL A 519 -5.50 21.27 1.42
CA VAL A 519 -4.24 21.27 2.16
C VAL A 519 -3.90 19.81 2.47
N ALA A 520 -2.82 19.28 1.86
CA ALA A 520 -2.46 17.90 2.01
C ALA A 520 -1.01 17.72 2.48
N VAL A 521 -0.84 16.90 3.50
CA VAL A 521 0.47 16.35 3.87
C VAL A 521 0.73 15.16 2.98
N THR A 522 1.91 15.09 2.38
CA THR A 522 2.28 13.91 1.58
C THR A 522 3.78 13.65 1.51
N HIS A 523 4.12 12.37 1.51
CA HIS A 523 5.44 11.83 1.15
C HIS A 523 5.44 11.15 -0.22
N ASP A 524 4.33 11.21 -0.95
CA ASP A 524 4.22 10.75 -2.34
C ASP A 524 4.67 11.86 -3.29
N ARG A 525 5.86 11.70 -3.87
CA ARG A 525 6.45 12.67 -4.80
C ARG A 525 5.68 12.79 -6.11
N TRP A 526 4.96 11.76 -6.51
CA TRP A 526 4.11 11.80 -7.70
C TRP A 526 2.84 12.59 -7.43
N PHE A 527 2.19 12.32 -6.31
CA PHE A 527 1.02 13.05 -5.86
C PHE A 527 1.32 14.54 -5.60
N ALA A 528 2.50 14.86 -5.06
CA ALA A 528 2.95 16.23 -4.84
C ALA A 528 2.93 17.10 -6.12
N ARG A 529 3.06 16.49 -7.32
CA ARG A 529 3.01 17.24 -8.59
C ARG A 529 1.63 17.85 -8.91
N SER A 530 0.57 17.44 -8.20
CA SER A 530 -0.79 18.02 -8.34
C SER A 530 -1.02 19.28 -7.53
N PHE A 531 -0.04 19.75 -6.78
CA PHE A 531 -0.16 20.93 -5.92
C PHE A 531 0.52 22.14 -6.56
N ASP A 532 -0.08 23.31 -6.33
CA ASP A 532 0.36 24.55 -6.94
C ASP A 532 1.39 25.29 -6.08
N ARG A 533 1.40 25.04 -4.75
CA ARG A 533 2.24 25.71 -3.74
C ARG A 533 2.55 24.77 -2.60
N PHE A 534 3.69 24.96 -1.96
CA PHE A 534 4.16 24.10 -0.88
C PHE A 534 4.51 24.89 0.37
N VAL A 535 4.19 24.30 1.53
CA VAL A 535 4.60 24.76 2.84
C VAL A 535 5.53 23.72 3.43
N ILE A 536 6.80 24.08 3.58
CA ILE A 536 7.87 23.16 3.96
C ILE A 536 8.17 23.34 5.44
N PHE A 537 7.96 22.28 6.21
CA PHE A 537 8.28 22.21 7.63
C PHE A 537 9.69 21.64 7.76
N ALA A 538 10.66 22.54 7.93
CA ALA A 538 12.07 22.19 8.00
C ALA A 538 12.45 21.54 9.34
N ALA A 539 13.56 20.80 9.34
CA ALA A 539 14.04 20.08 10.53
C ALA A 539 14.45 21.03 11.68
N ASP A 540 14.85 22.27 11.37
CA ASP A 540 15.16 23.29 12.36
C ASP A 540 13.93 23.99 12.98
N GLY A 541 12.73 23.52 12.60
CA GLY A 541 11.45 24.06 13.02
C GLY A 541 11.00 25.30 12.25
N SER A 542 11.75 25.78 11.25
CA SER A 542 11.27 26.86 10.38
C SER A 542 10.22 26.38 9.40
N VAL A 543 9.31 27.27 9.01
CA VAL A 543 8.29 27.01 7.99
C VAL A 543 8.54 27.94 6.82
N VAL A 544 8.66 27.39 5.62
CA VAL A 544 9.01 28.13 4.40
C VAL A 544 8.00 27.82 3.31
N GLU A 545 7.54 28.84 2.59
CA GLU A 545 6.71 28.70 1.42
C GLU A 545 7.57 28.53 0.16
N SER A 546 7.11 27.70 -0.77
CA SER A 546 7.81 27.41 -2.04
C SER A 546 6.81 27.06 -3.15
N ASP A 547 7.13 27.42 -4.38
CA ASP A 547 6.39 26.97 -5.57
C ASP A 547 6.93 25.62 -6.12
N VAL A 548 8.00 25.12 -5.52
CA VAL A 548 8.62 23.85 -5.92
C VAL A 548 8.62 22.87 -4.75
N ALA A 549 8.19 21.65 -5.03
CA ALA A 549 8.24 20.59 -4.03
C ALA A 549 9.70 20.27 -3.66
N SER A 550 10.05 20.55 -2.42
CA SER A 550 11.35 20.20 -1.86
C SER A 550 11.19 19.56 -0.49
N TRP A 551 12.08 18.64 -0.17
CA TRP A 551 12.08 17.95 1.11
C TRP A 551 13.44 18.16 1.77
N ASP A 552 13.38 18.63 3.03
CA ASP A 552 14.57 18.81 3.85
C ASP A 552 15.20 17.42 4.16
N GLU A 553 16.50 17.29 3.96
CA GLU A 553 17.25 16.07 4.28
C GLU A 553 17.61 15.98 5.78
N GLY A 554 17.40 17.06 6.51
CA GLY A 554 17.62 17.13 7.96
C GLY A 554 16.64 16.24 8.73
N ARG A 555 17.10 15.60 9.79
CA ARG A 555 16.24 14.92 10.76
C ARG A 555 15.85 15.90 11.86
N VAL A 556 14.59 15.87 12.26
CA VAL A 556 14.12 16.63 13.43
C VAL A 556 14.79 16.06 14.68
N GLU A 557 15.72 16.80 15.26
CA GLU A 557 16.28 16.48 16.55
C GLU A 557 15.26 16.87 17.65
N ARG A 558 14.65 15.89 18.27
CA ARG A 558 13.83 16.13 19.46
C ARG A 558 14.77 16.14 20.67
N ALA A 559 14.72 17.21 21.44
CA ALA A 559 15.25 17.18 22.81
C ALA A 559 14.52 16.03 23.55
N ARG A 560 15.30 15.03 23.96
CA ARG A 560 14.83 13.84 24.68
C ARG A 560 14.50 14.17 26.12
#